data_8922bb0da48c78647f607a12ca05d04c
#
_entry.id   8922bb0da48c78647f607a12ca05d04c
#
_cell.length_a   1.000
_cell.length_b   1.000
_cell.length_c   1.000
_cell.angle_alpha   90.00
_cell.angle_beta   90.00
_cell.angle_gamma   90.00
#
_symmetry.space_group_name_H-M   'P 1'
#
loop_
_entity.id
_entity.type
_entity.pdbx_description
1 polymer ?
#
loop_
_entity_poly.entity_id
_entity_poly.type
_entity_poly.pdbx_seq_one_letter_code
_entity_poly.pdbx_strand_id
1 'polypeptide(L)'
;MMTAKIRWAGWLCALLLLTGSMAMAQKNDPCAVCHKDWSKVLPKDHAAVSGGFAQCRSCHKTGTDGTAAANGFSTRLHKAHAAGARKLPCETCHSFEDGKSFGLRGEDANLGVVKKEDLALMQQKMATWADGPFTDHMHATAKVDCAGCHGKPVPVSDVTVENPRCLECHGPVEKLAERSANKEFPKRNPHASHYGSDIACTTCHKAHEASVVMCADCHKLWKLNIPGAAK
;
A
#
# COMPACT_ATOMS: atom_id res chain seq x y z
N MET A 1 -12.87 -72.62 43.04
CA MET A 1 -13.00 -72.42 41.58
C MET A 1 -13.95 -71.29 41.35
N MET A 2 -13.47 -70.07 41.08
CA MET A 2 -14.29 -68.88 40.75
C MET A 2 -13.72 -68.29 39.49
N THR A 3 -14.44 -68.33 38.41
CA THR A 3 -14.11 -67.83 37.10
C THR A 3 -14.43 -66.33 36.99
N ALA A 4 -13.37 -65.51 36.81
CA ALA A 4 -13.50 -64.09 36.55
C ALA A 4 -13.88 -63.86 35.08
N LYS A 5 -15.07 -63.29 34.84
CA LYS A 5 -15.48 -62.80 33.51
C LYS A 5 -14.94 -61.39 33.31
N ILE A 6 -13.96 -61.22 32.40
CA ILE A 6 -13.45 -59.93 31.94
C ILE A 6 -14.43 -59.38 30.94
N ARG A 7 -15.04 -58.20 31.29
CA ARG A 7 -15.93 -57.44 30.40
C ARG A 7 -15.06 -56.49 29.53
N TRP A 8 -14.95 -56.82 28.27
CA TRP A 8 -14.46 -55.92 27.24
C TRP A 8 -15.66 -55.14 26.70
N ALA A 9 -15.85 -53.92 27.14
CA ALA A 9 -16.76 -52.97 26.47
C ALA A 9 -16.25 -51.54 26.77
N GLY A 10 -15.89 -50.80 25.78
CA GLY A 10 -15.73 -49.38 25.95
C GLY A 10 -14.48 -48.70 25.38
N TRP A 11 -14.04 -49.06 24.17
CA TRP A 11 -13.02 -48.27 23.49
C TRP A 11 -13.32 -48.13 21.97
N LEU A 12 -14.45 -47.54 21.64
CA LEU A 12 -14.79 -47.29 20.20
C LEU A 12 -15.59 -46.00 19.96
N CYS A 13 -15.43 -44.99 20.81
CA CYS A 13 -16.14 -43.70 20.61
C CYS A 13 -15.31 -42.44 20.67
N ALA A 14 -13.97 -42.54 20.53
CA ALA A 14 -13.11 -41.34 20.65
C ALA A 14 -12.41 -40.91 19.34
N LEU A 15 -12.78 -41.42 18.16
CA LEU A 15 -12.06 -41.12 16.91
C LEU A 15 -12.87 -40.40 15.84
N LEU A 16 -14.02 -39.84 16.15
CA LEU A 16 -14.90 -39.19 15.15
C LEU A 16 -15.13 -37.69 15.35
N LEU A 17 -14.35 -37.00 16.18
CA LEU A 17 -14.54 -35.56 16.44
C LEU A 17 -13.42 -34.64 15.93
N LEU A 18 -12.46 -35.11 15.14
CA LEU A 18 -11.33 -34.28 14.69
C LEU A 18 -11.39 -33.84 13.21
N THR A 19 -12.44 -34.15 12.46
CA THR A 19 -12.51 -33.77 11.04
C THR A 19 -13.43 -32.60 10.73
N GLY A 20 -14.08 -32.01 11.76
CA GLY A 20 -15.10 -30.97 11.57
C GLY A 20 -14.60 -29.53 11.53
N SER A 21 -13.34 -29.25 11.93
CA SER A 21 -12.90 -27.86 12.17
C SER A 21 -12.24 -27.19 10.98
N MET A 22 -11.86 -27.89 9.92
CA MET A 22 -11.23 -27.25 8.75
C MET A 22 -12.19 -26.73 7.69
N ALA A 23 -13.46 -27.11 7.72
CA ALA A 23 -14.42 -26.68 6.69
C ALA A 23 -15.08 -25.32 6.98
N MET A 24 -14.95 -24.78 8.19
CA MET A 24 -15.60 -23.51 8.56
C MET A 24 -14.76 -22.27 8.21
N ALA A 25 -13.45 -22.37 8.04
CA ALA A 25 -12.59 -21.23 7.74
C ALA A 25 -12.71 -20.73 6.27
N GLN A 26 -13.20 -21.56 5.36
CA GLN A 26 -13.33 -21.20 3.94
C GLN A 26 -14.57 -20.38 3.58
N LYS A 27 -15.60 -20.34 4.43
CA LYS A 27 -16.86 -19.68 4.09
C LYS A 27 -16.83 -18.15 4.10
N ASN A 28 -15.83 -17.52 4.69
CA ASN A 28 -15.76 -16.06 4.86
C ASN A 28 -14.49 -15.42 4.27
N ASP A 29 -13.82 -16.10 3.35
CA ASP A 29 -12.65 -15.52 2.70
C ASP A 29 -13.06 -14.49 1.64
N PRO A 30 -12.80 -13.21 1.86
CA PRO A 30 -13.18 -12.17 0.92
C PRO A 30 -12.51 -12.31 -0.45
N CYS A 31 -11.33 -12.93 -0.52
CA CYS A 31 -10.61 -13.15 -1.76
C CYS A 31 -11.30 -14.18 -2.67
N ALA A 32 -11.78 -15.29 -2.09
CA ALA A 32 -12.41 -16.37 -2.82
C ALA A 32 -13.77 -16.00 -3.46
N VAL A 33 -14.37 -14.89 -3.05
CA VAL A 33 -15.58 -14.36 -3.68
C VAL A 33 -15.31 -14.00 -5.14
N CYS A 34 -14.19 -13.39 -5.44
CA CYS A 34 -13.80 -12.94 -6.77
C CYS A 34 -12.77 -13.88 -7.43
N HIS A 35 -11.80 -14.38 -6.67
CA HIS A 35 -10.72 -15.24 -7.18
C HIS A 35 -11.09 -16.71 -7.09
N LYS A 36 -11.83 -17.21 -8.10
CA LYS A 36 -12.24 -18.61 -8.22
C LYS A 36 -11.11 -19.54 -8.67
N ASP A 37 -10.11 -18.97 -9.33
CA ASP A 37 -8.97 -19.71 -9.91
C ASP A 37 -7.69 -18.92 -9.60
N TRP A 38 -6.94 -19.41 -8.64
CA TRP A 38 -5.70 -18.78 -8.18
C TRP A 38 -4.59 -18.82 -9.23
N SER A 39 -4.61 -19.78 -10.16
CA SER A 39 -3.61 -19.89 -11.23
C SER A 39 -3.61 -18.68 -12.17
N LYS A 40 -4.72 -17.94 -12.21
CA LYS A 40 -4.86 -16.72 -13.03
C LYS A 40 -4.33 -15.46 -12.40
N VAL A 41 -4.06 -15.49 -11.10
CA VAL A 41 -3.61 -14.30 -10.33
C VAL A 41 -2.23 -14.46 -9.71
N LEU A 42 -1.77 -15.70 -9.56
CA LEU A 42 -0.45 -16.01 -9.00
C LEU A 42 0.58 -16.24 -10.12
N PRO A 43 1.87 -15.95 -9.88
CA PRO A 43 2.95 -16.32 -10.77
C PRO A 43 2.96 -17.84 -11.03
N LYS A 44 3.46 -18.26 -12.20
CA LYS A 44 3.48 -19.67 -12.59
C LYS A 44 4.31 -20.56 -11.66
N ASP A 45 5.33 -20.00 -11.04
CA ASP A 45 6.25 -20.64 -10.10
C ASP A 45 5.83 -20.49 -8.64
N HIS A 46 4.66 -19.89 -8.39
CA HIS A 46 4.15 -19.74 -7.04
C HIS A 46 3.69 -21.07 -6.46
N ALA A 47 3.96 -21.32 -5.19
CA ALA A 47 3.46 -22.50 -4.48
C ALA A 47 1.93 -22.59 -4.61
N ALA A 48 1.41 -23.82 -4.74
CA ALA A 48 -0.02 -24.05 -4.88
C ALA A 48 -0.79 -23.51 -3.67
N VAL A 49 -1.88 -22.80 -3.93
CA VAL A 49 -2.77 -22.20 -2.93
C VAL A 49 -4.15 -22.81 -3.11
N SER A 50 -4.68 -23.38 -2.03
CA SER A 50 -6.05 -23.94 -1.97
C SER A 50 -6.94 -23.22 -0.95
N GLY A 51 -6.33 -22.38 -0.12
CA GLY A 51 -7.01 -21.60 0.92
C GLY A 51 -7.02 -20.12 0.61
N GLY A 52 -7.57 -19.36 1.53
CA GLY A 52 -7.70 -17.94 1.37
C GLY A 52 -6.58 -17.12 2.00
N PHE A 53 -6.94 -15.92 2.43
CA PHE A 53 -6.02 -14.91 2.92
C PHE A 53 -5.10 -15.41 4.05
N ALA A 54 -5.62 -16.20 5.00
CA ALA A 54 -4.83 -16.78 6.07
C ALA A 54 -3.71 -17.69 5.55
N GLN A 55 -3.96 -18.47 4.48
CA GLN A 55 -2.92 -19.29 3.86
C GLN A 55 -1.85 -18.41 3.18
N CYS A 56 -2.24 -17.35 2.51
CA CYS A 56 -1.26 -16.39 1.95
C CYS A 56 -0.35 -15.83 3.05
N ARG A 57 -0.93 -15.49 4.20
CA ARG A 57 -0.18 -14.94 5.33
C ARG A 57 0.72 -15.92 6.04
N SER A 58 0.50 -17.21 5.93
CA SER A 58 1.42 -18.21 6.50
C SER A 58 2.83 -18.12 5.92
N CYS A 59 2.94 -17.72 4.65
CA CYS A 59 4.22 -17.49 3.95
C CYS A 59 4.55 -15.99 3.84
N HIS A 60 3.57 -15.18 3.49
CA HIS A 60 3.70 -13.73 3.36
C HIS A 60 3.42 -13.05 4.71
N LYS A 61 4.33 -13.21 5.65
CA LYS A 61 4.20 -12.57 6.96
C LYS A 61 4.23 -11.05 6.79
N THR A 62 3.32 -10.35 7.48
CA THR A 62 3.36 -8.89 7.54
C THR A 62 4.62 -8.50 8.29
N GLY A 63 5.41 -7.64 7.66
CA GLY A 63 6.76 -7.34 8.09
C GLY A 63 6.88 -6.91 9.53
N THR A 64 7.38 -7.83 10.30
CA THR A 64 8.08 -7.55 11.57
C THR A 64 9.51 -7.07 11.30
N ASP A 65 9.99 -7.21 10.08
CA ASP A 65 11.37 -6.96 9.67
C ASP A 65 11.63 -5.53 9.15
N GLY A 66 10.63 -4.64 9.25
CA GLY A 66 10.82 -3.23 8.86
C GLY A 66 11.10 -2.97 7.38
N THR A 67 11.31 -4.00 6.61
CA THR A 67 11.44 -3.96 5.16
C THR A 67 10.10 -4.29 4.52
N ALA A 68 9.17 -3.33 4.52
CA ALA A 68 8.15 -3.34 3.48
C ALA A 68 8.91 -3.15 2.16
N ALA A 69 9.41 -4.22 1.58
CA ALA A 69 9.92 -4.15 0.24
C ALA A 69 8.82 -3.53 -0.62
N ALA A 70 9.15 -2.59 -1.49
CA ALA A 70 8.23 -1.95 -2.44
C ALA A 70 7.44 -2.96 -3.29
N ASN A 71 7.74 -4.23 -3.16
CA ASN A 71 7.06 -5.40 -3.72
C ASN A 71 6.48 -6.32 -2.63
N GLY A 72 6.34 -5.84 -1.39
CA GLY A 72 5.73 -6.61 -0.30
C GLY A 72 4.31 -7.06 -0.66
N PHE A 73 3.86 -8.13 -0.03
CA PHE A 73 2.54 -8.71 -0.31
C PHE A 73 1.42 -7.68 -0.14
N SER A 74 1.42 -6.91 0.95
CA SER A 74 0.46 -5.84 1.20
C SER A 74 0.48 -4.78 0.09
N THR A 75 1.66 -4.29 -0.28
CA THR A 75 1.83 -3.30 -1.35
C THR A 75 1.24 -3.78 -2.67
N ARG A 76 1.50 -5.04 -3.05
CA ARG A 76 0.95 -5.63 -4.28
C ARG A 76 -0.56 -5.78 -4.24
N LEU A 77 -1.12 -6.20 -3.09
CA LEU A 77 -2.57 -6.31 -2.91
C LEU A 77 -3.25 -4.95 -3.06
N HIS A 78 -2.75 -3.93 -2.37
CA HIS A 78 -3.30 -2.58 -2.47
C HIS A 78 -3.17 -2.03 -3.89
N LYS A 79 -2.01 -2.17 -4.53
CA LYS A 79 -1.81 -1.71 -5.92
C LYS A 79 -2.78 -2.39 -6.90
N ALA A 80 -3.06 -3.67 -6.70
CA ALA A 80 -3.96 -4.42 -7.57
C ALA A 80 -5.44 -4.06 -7.40
N HIS A 81 -5.86 -3.53 -6.22
CA HIS A 81 -7.26 -3.33 -5.88
C HIS A 81 -7.62 -1.89 -5.51
N ALA A 82 -6.68 -0.95 -5.57
CA ALA A 82 -6.92 0.45 -5.16
C ALA A 82 -7.47 1.33 -6.28
N ALA A 83 -7.33 0.95 -7.56
CA ALA A 83 -7.69 1.80 -8.68
C ALA A 83 -8.33 1.05 -9.86
N GLY A 84 -8.86 1.84 -10.81
CA GLY A 84 -9.44 1.33 -12.06
C GLY A 84 -10.69 0.48 -11.85
N ALA A 85 -10.96 -0.42 -12.79
CA ALA A 85 -12.11 -1.32 -12.76
C ALA A 85 -12.06 -2.37 -11.61
N ARG A 86 -10.91 -2.51 -10.96
CA ARG A 86 -10.70 -3.42 -9.82
C ARG A 86 -10.69 -2.70 -8.47
N LYS A 87 -11.05 -1.43 -8.44
CA LYS A 87 -11.11 -0.66 -7.19
C LYS A 87 -12.13 -1.27 -6.23
N LEU A 88 -11.66 -1.65 -5.05
CA LEU A 88 -12.47 -2.19 -3.97
C LEU A 88 -12.52 -1.20 -2.80
N PRO A 89 -13.65 -1.13 -2.07
CA PRO A 89 -13.70 -0.44 -0.78
C PRO A 89 -12.72 -1.08 0.21
N CYS A 90 -12.14 -0.29 1.10
CA CYS A 90 -11.22 -0.79 2.13
C CYS A 90 -11.87 -1.87 2.99
N GLU A 91 -13.16 -1.70 3.29
CA GLU A 91 -13.95 -2.60 4.12
C GLU A 91 -14.18 -3.97 3.49
N THR A 92 -13.83 -4.18 2.22
CA THR A 92 -13.83 -5.51 1.60
C THR A 92 -12.85 -6.44 2.31
N CYS A 93 -11.67 -5.94 2.68
CA CYS A 93 -10.60 -6.71 3.33
C CYS A 93 -10.37 -6.30 4.78
N HIS A 94 -10.70 -5.07 5.13
CA HIS A 94 -10.49 -4.53 6.47
C HIS A 94 -11.77 -4.55 7.31
N SER A 95 -11.61 -4.85 8.61
CA SER A 95 -12.61 -4.54 9.63
C SER A 95 -12.41 -3.08 10.05
N PHE A 96 -13.53 -2.37 10.23
CA PHE A 96 -13.49 -0.94 10.54
C PHE A 96 -14.64 -0.58 11.47
N GLU A 97 -14.33 0.16 12.52
CA GLU A 97 -15.27 0.86 13.38
C GLU A 97 -14.77 2.29 13.59
N ASP A 98 -15.57 3.27 13.16
CA ASP A 98 -15.21 4.67 13.06
C ASP A 98 -14.65 5.24 14.38
N GLY A 99 -13.42 5.75 14.32
CA GLY A 99 -12.71 6.32 15.46
C GLY A 99 -12.39 5.33 16.59
N LYS A 100 -12.53 4.02 16.36
CA LYS A 100 -12.31 2.99 17.40
C LYS A 100 -11.32 1.91 16.97
N SER A 101 -11.52 1.30 15.81
CA SER A 101 -10.67 0.19 15.39
C SER A 101 -10.52 0.10 13.88
N PHE A 102 -9.35 -0.34 13.46
CA PHE A 102 -9.05 -0.73 12.08
C PHE A 102 -8.20 -2.00 12.10
N GLY A 103 -8.62 -3.00 11.35
CA GLY A 103 -7.99 -4.32 11.37
C GLY A 103 -8.13 -5.05 10.03
N LEU A 104 -7.88 -6.36 10.05
CA LEU A 104 -8.09 -7.25 8.91
C LEU A 104 -9.27 -8.18 9.20
N ARG A 105 -10.16 -8.36 8.23
CA ARG A 105 -11.28 -9.31 8.37
C ARG A 105 -10.78 -10.74 8.55
N GLY A 106 -11.30 -11.40 9.57
CA GLY A 106 -10.94 -12.79 9.89
C GLY A 106 -9.58 -12.96 10.55
N GLU A 107 -8.93 -11.88 10.94
CA GLU A 107 -7.64 -11.88 11.61
C GLU A 107 -7.72 -11.08 12.92
N ASP A 108 -6.99 -11.53 13.91
CA ASP A 108 -6.76 -10.75 15.14
C ASP A 108 -5.58 -9.78 14.91
N ALA A 109 -5.82 -8.80 14.02
CA ALA A 109 -4.81 -7.82 13.63
C ALA A 109 -5.34 -6.41 13.89
N ASN A 110 -4.75 -5.72 14.85
CA ASN A 110 -5.01 -4.31 15.12
C ASN A 110 -4.04 -3.44 14.32
N LEU A 111 -4.58 -2.68 13.38
CA LEU A 111 -3.83 -1.73 12.54
C LEU A 111 -3.94 -0.29 13.04
N GLY A 112 -4.55 -0.09 14.21
CA GLY A 112 -4.72 1.21 14.83
C GLY A 112 -6.15 1.72 14.82
N VAL A 113 -6.31 3.03 14.96
CA VAL A 113 -7.58 3.74 14.94
C VAL A 113 -7.61 4.67 13.76
N VAL A 114 -8.66 4.58 12.96
CA VAL A 114 -8.87 5.39 11.75
C VAL A 114 -10.27 5.97 11.80
N LYS A 115 -10.45 7.20 11.38
CA LYS A 115 -11.75 7.83 11.21
C LYS A 115 -12.26 7.63 9.78
N LYS A 116 -13.55 7.74 9.60
CA LYS A 116 -14.20 7.54 8.30
C LYS A 116 -13.69 8.51 7.24
N GLU A 117 -13.49 9.78 7.60
CA GLU A 117 -12.93 10.79 6.71
C GLU A 117 -11.50 10.46 6.29
N ASP A 118 -10.65 9.99 7.23
CA ASP A 118 -9.27 9.59 6.95
C ASP A 118 -9.22 8.35 6.04
N LEU A 119 -10.14 7.40 6.25
CA LEU A 119 -10.24 6.20 5.41
C LEU A 119 -10.58 6.56 3.95
N ALA A 120 -11.50 7.50 3.75
CA ALA A 120 -11.85 8.00 2.42
C ALA A 120 -10.66 8.71 1.75
N LEU A 121 -9.93 9.53 2.51
CA LEU A 121 -8.71 10.19 2.04
C LEU A 121 -7.63 9.17 1.66
N MET A 122 -7.36 8.19 2.51
CA MET A 122 -6.42 7.10 2.23
C MET A 122 -6.78 6.35 0.94
N GLN A 123 -8.06 6.02 0.75
CA GLN A 123 -8.53 5.35 -0.45
C GLN A 123 -8.29 6.19 -1.71
N GLN A 124 -8.49 7.49 -1.63
CA GLN A 124 -8.21 8.41 -2.73
C GLN A 124 -6.70 8.44 -3.05
N LYS A 125 -5.84 8.62 -2.04
CA LYS A 125 -4.39 8.68 -2.21
C LYS A 125 -3.83 7.34 -2.72
N MET A 126 -4.34 6.20 -2.25
CA MET A 126 -3.96 4.90 -2.77
C MET A 126 -4.38 4.69 -4.23
N ALA A 127 -5.52 5.24 -4.65
CA ALA A 127 -5.95 5.16 -6.03
C ALA A 127 -5.01 5.92 -6.97
N THR A 128 -4.58 7.13 -6.62
CA THR A 128 -3.61 7.91 -7.41
C THR A 128 -2.25 7.24 -7.47
N TRP A 129 -1.80 6.65 -6.35
CA TRP A 129 -0.55 5.90 -6.30
C TRP A 129 -0.59 4.62 -7.15
N ALA A 130 -1.70 3.87 -7.12
CA ALA A 130 -1.84 2.62 -7.88
C ALA A 130 -1.93 2.85 -9.39
N ASP A 131 -2.67 3.87 -9.82
CA ASP A 131 -2.93 4.17 -11.24
C ASP A 131 -3.33 5.64 -11.39
N GLY A 132 -2.36 6.49 -11.68
CA GLY A 132 -2.59 7.92 -11.83
C GLY A 132 -1.47 8.61 -12.61
N PRO A 133 -1.71 9.85 -13.06
CA PRO A 133 -0.72 10.62 -13.80
C PRO A 133 0.25 11.39 -12.89
N PHE A 134 0.12 11.26 -11.56
CA PHE A 134 0.79 12.10 -10.60
C PHE A 134 2.14 11.54 -10.15
N THR A 135 2.87 12.30 -9.36
CA THR A 135 4.23 11.98 -8.93
C THR A 135 4.26 10.72 -8.05
N ASP A 136 3.23 10.45 -7.25
CA ASP A 136 3.10 9.23 -6.44
C ASP A 136 3.09 7.97 -7.29
N HIS A 137 2.37 7.96 -8.42
CA HIS A 137 2.37 6.82 -9.34
C HIS A 137 3.73 6.63 -10.02
N MET A 138 4.41 7.70 -10.40
CA MET A 138 5.77 7.61 -10.93
C MET A 138 6.72 6.96 -9.92
N HIS A 139 6.60 7.32 -8.63
CA HIS A 139 7.36 6.68 -7.55
C HIS A 139 6.94 5.22 -7.34
N ALA A 140 5.64 4.89 -7.47
CA ALA A 140 5.17 3.51 -7.42
C ALA A 140 5.77 2.62 -8.52
N THR A 141 5.97 3.17 -9.74
CA THR A 141 6.66 2.46 -10.82
C THR A 141 8.15 2.27 -10.55
N ALA A 142 8.76 3.21 -9.84
CA ALA A 142 10.13 3.11 -9.32
C ALA A 142 10.24 2.27 -8.04
N LYS A 143 9.17 1.56 -7.63
CA LYS A 143 9.09 0.70 -6.45
C LYS A 143 9.19 1.44 -5.12
N VAL A 144 8.83 2.71 -5.08
CA VAL A 144 8.69 3.47 -3.85
C VAL A 144 7.25 3.34 -3.35
N ASP A 145 7.07 2.88 -2.12
CA ASP A 145 5.78 2.77 -1.46
C ASP A 145 5.47 4.01 -0.59
N CYS A 146 4.33 3.97 0.11
CA CYS A 146 3.90 5.06 0.98
C CYS A 146 4.97 5.43 2.03
N ALA A 147 5.64 4.42 2.61
CA ALA A 147 6.65 4.63 3.64
C ALA A 147 7.94 5.28 3.08
N GLY A 148 8.20 5.16 1.79
CA GLY A 148 9.33 5.81 1.13
C GLY A 148 9.25 7.34 1.22
N CYS A 149 8.04 7.90 1.17
CA CYS A 149 7.80 9.32 1.32
C CYS A 149 7.42 9.70 2.75
N HIS A 150 6.48 8.97 3.36
CA HIS A 150 5.88 9.33 4.65
C HIS A 150 6.63 8.80 5.88
N GLY A 151 7.60 7.90 5.68
CA GLY A 151 8.26 7.23 6.80
C GLY A 151 7.37 6.14 7.43
N LYS A 152 7.77 5.68 8.62
CA LYS A 152 7.02 4.68 9.41
C LYS A 152 6.79 5.19 10.83
N PRO A 153 5.58 5.02 11.38
CA PRO A 153 4.38 4.49 10.70
C PRO A 153 3.91 5.41 9.59
N VAL A 154 3.28 4.85 8.55
CA VAL A 154 2.64 5.68 7.51
C VAL A 154 1.47 6.42 8.16
N PRO A 155 1.38 7.75 8.04
CA PRO A 155 0.30 8.51 8.64
C PRO A 155 -1.04 8.16 7.99
N VAL A 156 -2.10 8.23 8.78
CA VAL A 156 -3.49 7.98 8.33
C VAL A 156 -4.23 9.26 7.96
N SER A 157 -3.67 10.41 8.32
CA SER A 157 -4.19 11.74 7.99
C SER A 157 -3.30 12.46 6.98
N ASP A 158 -3.78 13.57 6.45
CA ASP A 158 -3.00 14.36 5.49
C ASP A 158 -1.81 15.05 6.18
N VAL A 159 -0.61 14.78 5.69
CA VAL A 159 0.63 15.35 6.21
C VAL A 159 1.57 15.76 5.08
N THR A 160 2.28 16.85 5.28
CA THR A 160 3.30 17.31 4.34
C THR A 160 4.57 16.47 4.48
N VAL A 161 5.18 16.13 3.34
CA VAL A 161 6.49 15.49 3.28
C VAL A 161 7.55 16.57 3.14
N GLU A 162 8.49 16.58 4.08
CA GLU A 162 9.55 17.58 4.13
C GLU A 162 10.70 17.29 3.14
N ASN A 163 11.41 18.35 2.72
CA ASN A 163 12.51 18.30 1.75
C ASN A 163 13.56 17.21 2.03
N PRO A 164 14.05 16.99 3.26
CA PRO A 164 15.04 15.97 3.54
C PRO A 164 14.65 14.59 3.04
N ARG A 165 13.36 14.23 3.13
CA ARG A 165 12.87 12.93 2.66
C ARG A 165 13.02 12.77 1.14
N CYS A 166 12.79 13.81 0.40
CA CYS A 166 12.97 13.81 -1.06
C CYS A 166 14.46 13.70 -1.41
N LEU A 167 15.30 14.46 -0.70
CA LEU A 167 16.72 14.58 -0.96
C LEU A 167 17.53 13.33 -0.59
N GLU A 168 17.01 12.44 0.27
CA GLU A 168 17.61 11.13 0.56
C GLU A 168 17.87 10.32 -0.73
N CYS A 169 16.97 10.42 -1.71
CA CYS A 169 17.09 9.71 -2.99
C CYS A 169 17.51 10.63 -4.15
N HIS A 170 16.98 11.85 -4.17
CA HIS A 170 17.24 12.79 -5.26
C HIS A 170 18.56 13.55 -5.14
N GLY A 171 19.23 13.45 -3.99
CA GLY A 171 20.47 14.16 -3.70
C GLY A 171 20.25 15.66 -3.40
N PRO A 172 21.31 16.40 -3.15
CA PRO A 172 21.25 17.80 -2.77
C PRO A 172 20.69 18.68 -3.88
N VAL A 173 20.12 19.83 -3.51
CA VAL A 173 19.44 20.77 -4.43
C VAL A 173 20.34 21.22 -5.57
N GLU A 174 21.65 21.38 -5.30
CA GLU A 174 22.66 21.77 -6.30
C GLU A 174 22.73 20.73 -7.44
N LYS A 175 22.66 19.44 -7.10
CA LYS A 175 22.63 18.36 -8.11
C LYS A 175 21.31 18.30 -8.86
N LEU A 176 20.22 18.65 -8.23
CA LEU A 176 18.93 18.83 -8.90
C LEU A 176 18.99 19.99 -9.89
N ALA A 177 19.60 21.12 -9.48
CA ALA A 177 19.80 22.28 -10.33
C ALA A 177 20.64 21.93 -11.57
N GLU A 178 21.74 21.19 -11.41
CA GLU A 178 22.57 20.73 -12.53
C GLU A 178 21.77 19.85 -13.52
N ARG A 179 21.02 18.87 -13.00
CA ARG A 179 20.24 17.91 -13.82
C ARG A 179 19.03 18.54 -14.52
N SER A 180 18.44 19.55 -13.92
CA SER A 180 17.26 20.25 -14.46
C SER A 180 17.60 21.54 -15.21
N ALA A 181 18.87 21.85 -15.40
CA ALA A 181 19.30 23.02 -16.13
C ALA A 181 18.77 23.01 -17.57
N ASN A 182 18.05 24.05 -17.94
CA ASN A 182 17.59 24.24 -19.31
C ASN A 182 18.76 24.72 -20.17
N LYS A 183 19.11 23.97 -21.21
CA LYS A 183 20.24 24.29 -22.09
C LYS A 183 20.03 25.57 -22.88
N GLU A 184 18.78 25.82 -23.30
CA GLU A 184 18.42 27.02 -24.09
C GLU A 184 18.25 28.26 -23.21
N PHE A 185 17.71 28.06 -22.00
CA PHE A 185 17.45 29.12 -21.03
C PHE A 185 18.03 28.81 -19.66
N PRO A 186 19.37 28.85 -19.47
CA PRO A 186 20.03 28.40 -18.23
C PRO A 186 19.57 29.15 -16.98
N LYS A 187 19.13 30.40 -17.12
CA LYS A 187 18.60 31.23 -16.02
C LYS A 187 17.16 30.86 -15.61
N ARG A 188 16.50 29.97 -16.34
CA ARG A 188 15.13 29.51 -16.02
C ARG A 188 15.18 28.15 -15.32
N ASN A 189 15.97 28.05 -14.26
CA ASN A 189 16.09 26.82 -13.50
C ASN A 189 15.37 26.95 -12.16
N PRO A 190 14.26 26.21 -11.94
CA PRO A 190 13.51 26.27 -10.68
C PRO A 190 14.33 25.89 -9.46
N HIS A 191 15.26 24.91 -9.60
CA HIS A 191 16.10 24.43 -8.51
C HIS A 191 17.34 25.32 -8.23
N ALA A 192 17.60 26.31 -9.10
CA ALA A 192 18.58 27.38 -8.89
C ALA A 192 17.90 28.75 -8.86
N SER A 193 16.68 28.80 -8.31
CA SER A 193 15.87 30.02 -8.26
C SER A 193 16.33 30.97 -7.16
N HIS A 194 15.81 32.21 -7.18
CA HIS A 194 16.02 33.21 -6.14
C HIS A 194 15.41 32.85 -4.76
N TYR A 195 14.59 31.77 -4.68
CA TYR A 195 14.11 31.22 -3.42
C TYR A 195 15.15 30.30 -2.74
N GLY A 196 16.21 29.89 -3.48
CA GLY A 196 17.24 29.01 -2.92
C GLY A 196 16.69 27.62 -2.55
N SER A 197 17.25 27.06 -1.47
CA SER A 197 16.87 25.75 -0.90
C SER A 197 15.66 25.82 0.03
N ASP A 198 15.13 27.01 0.31
CA ASP A 198 14.09 27.21 1.34
C ASP A 198 12.70 26.86 0.86
N ILE A 199 12.52 26.69 -0.45
CA ILE A 199 11.24 26.28 -1.00
C ILE A 199 10.98 24.80 -0.74
N ALA A 200 9.80 24.47 -0.26
CA ALA A 200 9.39 23.08 -0.13
C ALA A 200 9.24 22.41 -1.52
N CYS A 201 9.79 21.22 -1.70
CA CYS A 201 9.66 20.45 -2.93
C CYS A 201 8.19 20.28 -3.31
N THR A 202 7.34 20.06 -2.30
CA THR A 202 5.88 19.89 -2.43
C THR A 202 5.14 21.17 -2.85
N THR A 203 5.78 22.33 -2.88
CA THR A 203 5.19 23.55 -3.43
C THR A 203 4.88 23.37 -4.92
N CYS A 204 5.78 22.69 -5.65
CA CYS A 204 5.63 22.44 -7.08
C CYS A 204 5.32 20.97 -7.37
N HIS A 205 6.04 20.04 -6.76
CA HIS A 205 5.88 18.59 -6.95
C HIS A 205 4.80 18.03 -6.04
N LYS A 206 3.59 17.96 -6.57
CA LYS A 206 2.46 17.37 -5.86
C LYS A 206 2.46 15.85 -6.04
N ALA A 207 2.29 15.11 -4.93
CA ALA A 207 2.32 13.65 -5.00
C ALA A 207 1.00 13.07 -5.50
N HIS A 208 -0.11 13.48 -4.90
CA HIS A 208 -1.43 12.88 -5.10
C HIS A 208 -2.40 13.76 -5.90
N GLU A 209 -1.88 14.78 -6.53
CA GLU A 209 -2.60 15.73 -7.37
C GLU A 209 -1.65 16.29 -8.44
N ALA A 210 -2.17 17.11 -9.35
CA ALA A 210 -1.36 17.70 -10.41
C ALA A 210 -0.29 18.62 -9.85
N SER A 211 0.96 18.39 -10.24
CA SER A 211 2.07 19.29 -9.95
C SER A 211 1.84 20.66 -10.62
N VAL A 212 2.34 21.72 -10.00
CA VAL A 212 2.09 23.10 -10.42
C VAL A 212 3.39 23.86 -10.69
N VAL A 213 3.37 24.74 -11.67
CA VAL A 213 4.50 25.64 -11.98
C VAL A 213 4.29 26.94 -11.22
N MET A 214 4.62 26.99 -9.93
CA MET A 214 4.48 28.18 -9.08
C MET A 214 5.16 29.43 -9.71
N CYS A 215 6.29 29.24 -10.38
CA CYS A 215 7.01 30.35 -11.02
C CYS A 215 6.15 31.12 -12.04
N ALA A 216 5.15 30.49 -12.65
CA ALA A 216 4.26 31.09 -13.62
C ALA A 216 3.35 32.19 -13.04
N ASP A 217 3.22 32.26 -11.71
CA ASP A 217 2.45 33.31 -11.05
C ASP A 217 3.08 34.69 -11.27
N CYS A 218 4.39 34.76 -11.29
CA CYS A 218 5.16 35.98 -11.58
C CYS A 218 5.78 35.95 -12.99
N HIS A 219 6.30 34.81 -13.42
CA HIS A 219 6.97 34.65 -14.71
C HIS A 219 6.00 34.11 -15.77
N LYS A 220 5.04 34.90 -16.17
CA LYS A 220 3.92 34.51 -17.06
C LYS A 220 4.32 33.85 -18.38
N LEU A 221 5.53 34.11 -18.87
CA LEU A 221 6.05 33.53 -20.11
C LEU A 221 6.86 32.25 -19.92
N TRP A 222 7.05 31.81 -18.67
CA TRP A 222 7.79 30.59 -18.42
C TRP A 222 6.93 29.36 -18.64
N LYS A 223 7.35 28.53 -19.57
CA LYS A 223 6.78 27.20 -19.80
C LYS A 223 7.78 26.18 -19.27
N LEU A 224 7.56 25.71 -18.08
CA LEU A 224 8.35 24.66 -17.46
C LEU A 224 7.60 23.33 -17.56
N ASN A 225 8.32 22.29 -17.97
CA ASN A 225 7.77 20.94 -17.91
C ASN A 225 8.10 20.35 -16.54
N ILE A 226 7.06 20.07 -15.77
CA ILE A 226 7.17 19.50 -14.44
C ILE A 226 6.52 18.11 -14.40
N PRO A 227 7.20 17.07 -13.90
CA PRO A 227 6.60 15.74 -13.76
C PRO A 227 5.31 15.78 -12.93
N GLY A 228 4.28 15.07 -13.39
CA GLY A 228 2.99 15.04 -12.71
C GLY A 228 2.13 16.30 -12.88
N ALA A 229 2.51 17.25 -13.72
CA ALA A 229 1.64 18.38 -14.06
C ALA A 229 0.43 17.93 -14.90
N ALA A 230 -0.66 18.67 -14.78
CA ALA A 230 -1.79 18.50 -15.68
C ALA A 230 -1.35 18.78 -17.14
N LYS A 231 -1.80 17.95 -18.07
CA LYS A 231 -1.57 18.16 -19.52
C LYS A 231 -2.52 19.17 -20.09
#